data_52e01dd2eee1155a47da7a5278baeaab
#
_entry.id   52e01dd2eee1155a47da7a5278baeaab
#
_cell.length_a   1.000
_cell.length_b   1.000
_cell.length_c   1.000
_cell.angle_alpha   90.00
_cell.angle_beta   90.00
_cell.angle_gamma   90.00
#
_symmetry.space_group_name_H-M   'P 1'
#
loop_
_entity.id
_entity.type
_entity.pdbx_description
1 polymer ?
#
loop_
_entity_poly.entity_id
_entity_poly.type
_entity_poly.pdbx_seq_one_letter_code
_entity_poly.pdbx_strand_id
1 'polypeptide(L)'
;MRKKEESILQQACVRWFDLQYQKWSKLLFAVPNGGSRNVVEAAKMKREGVRAGVSDLIFLTPSGTPIFLEFKTLKGKQNDNQKAWEMLVKMFGYKYYIIRTFEEFEKIIKENTI
;
A
#
# COMPACT_ATOMS: atom_id res chain seq x y z
N MET A 1 -3.43 14.68 3.83
CA MET A 1 -3.56 13.89 5.06
C MET A 1 -4.42 12.68 4.80
N ARG A 2 -4.02 11.56 5.31
CA ARG A 2 -4.74 10.32 5.12
C ARG A 2 -5.97 10.25 6.02
N LYS A 3 -7.08 9.68 5.51
CA LYS A 3 -8.30 9.51 6.29
C LYS A 3 -8.12 8.46 7.38
N LYS A 4 -8.75 8.70 8.53
CA LYS A 4 -8.68 7.81 9.68
C LYS A 4 -9.22 6.41 9.35
N GLU A 5 -10.32 6.34 8.60
CA GLU A 5 -10.93 5.07 8.21
C GLU A 5 -10.00 4.22 7.36
N GLU A 6 -9.21 4.84 6.49
CA GLU A 6 -8.22 4.13 5.68
C GLU A 6 -7.14 3.51 6.56
N SER A 7 -6.67 4.26 7.55
CA SER A 7 -5.67 3.77 8.49
C SER A 7 -6.20 2.61 9.33
N ILE A 8 -7.44 2.70 9.81
CA ILE A 8 -8.07 1.64 10.59
C ILE A 8 -8.19 0.36 9.75
N LEU A 9 -8.63 0.48 8.52
CA LEU A 9 -8.74 -0.66 7.61
C LEU A 9 -7.37 -1.30 7.37
N GLN A 10 -6.36 -0.49 7.10
CA GLN A 10 -5.01 -0.98 6.88
C GLN A 10 -4.48 -1.72 8.10
N GLN A 11 -4.68 -1.17 9.30
CA GLN A 11 -4.23 -1.81 10.53
C GLN A 11 -4.89 -3.17 10.73
N ALA A 12 -6.18 -3.27 10.46
CA ALA A 12 -6.90 -4.54 10.56
C ALA A 12 -6.35 -5.58 9.58
N CYS A 13 -6.07 -5.15 8.36
CA CYS A 13 -5.52 -6.03 7.32
C CYS A 13 -4.12 -6.52 7.67
N VAL A 14 -3.25 -5.62 8.13
CA VAL A 14 -1.89 -5.99 8.53
C VAL A 14 -1.91 -6.95 9.70
N ARG A 15 -2.77 -6.69 10.69
CA ARG A 15 -2.91 -7.58 11.84
C ARG A 15 -3.35 -8.98 11.41
N TRP A 16 -4.35 -9.06 10.55
CA TRP A 16 -4.80 -10.36 10.03
C TRP A 16 -3.67 -11.09 9.32
N PHE A 17 -2.92 -10.38 8.47
CA PHE A 17 -1.81 -10.96 7.73
C PHE A 17 -0.75 -11.51 8.69
N ASP A 18 -0.36 -10.74 9.69
CA ASP A 18 0.65 -11.15 10.65
C ASP A 18 0.24 -12.40 11.43
N LEU A 19 -1.05 -12.56 11.72
CA LEU A 19 -1.56 -13.73 12.41
C LEU A 19 -1.65 -14.95 11.49
N GLN A 20 -2.04 -14.77 10.24
CA GLN A 20 -2.21 -15.88 9.30
C GLN A 20 -0.90 -16.33 8.67
N TYR A 21 0.02 -15.42 8.46
CA TYR A 21 1.28 -15.68 7.74
C TYR A 21 2.47 -15.20 8.56
N GLN A 22 2.58 -15.69 9.79
CA GLN A 22 3.59 -15.22 10.75
C GLN A 22 5.00 -15.24 10.18
N LYS A 23 5.36 -16.28 9.45
CA LYS A 23 6.71 -16.43 8.88
C LYS A 23 6.99 -15.43 7.76
N TRP A 24 5.94 -14.87 7.17
CA TRP A 24 6.04 -13.94 6.05
C TRP A 24 5.75 -12.49 6.45
N SER A 25 5.62 -12.21 7.74
CA SER A 25 5.16 -10.89 8.19
C SER A 25 5.99 -9.75 7.59
N LYS A 26 7.30 -9.93 7.46
CA LYS A 26 8.18 -8.89 6.90
C LYS A 26 8.03 -8.69 5.40
N LEU A 27 7.35 -9.59 4.72
CA LEU A 27 7.14 -9.48 3.28
C LEU A 27 5.98 -8.56 2.93
N LEU A 28 5.17 -8.19 3.91
CA LEU A 28 4.12 -7.18 3.77
C LEU A 28 4.52 -5.99 4.63
N PHE A 29 4.76 -4.85 3.99
CA PHE A 29 5.24 -3.70 4.74
C PHE A 29 4.70 -2.39 4.17
N ALA A 30 4.63 -1.40 5.04
CA ALA A 30 4.13 -0.08 4.68
C ALA A 30 5.24 0.77 4.09
N VAL A 31 4.84 1.63 3.16
CA VAL A 31 5.70 2.68 2.64
C VAL A 31 5.19 4.00 3.23
N PRO A 32 5.89 4.59 4.20
CA PRO A 32 5.48 5.85 4.78
C PRO A 32 5.39 6.91 3.68
N ASN A 33 4.24 7.56 3.59
CA ASN A 33 3.94 8.39 2.45
C ASN A 33 3.34 9.70 2.92
N GLY A 34 4.17 10.70 3.07
CA GLY A 34 3.69 12.05 3.21
C GLY A 34 3.05 12.41 4.53
N GLY A 35 3.55 11.93 5.64
CA GLY A 35 3.13 12.46 6.92
C GLY A 35 3.42 13.96 6.97
N SER A 36 2.68 14.71 7.81
CA SER A 36 2.93 16.13 7.96
C SER A 36 4.32 16.33 8.55
N ARG A 37 5.21 16.90 7.77
CA ARG A 37 6.57 17.20 8.15
C ARG A 37 6.82 18.68 7.91
N ASN A 38 7.81 19.25 8.59
CA ASN A 38 8.24 20.58 8.23
C ASN A 38 8.90 20.55 6.84
N VAL A 39 9.05 21.72 6.25
CA VAL A 39 9.56 21.84 4.89
C VAL A 39 10.97 21.23 4.72
N VAL A 40 11.82 21.41 5.72
CA VAL A 40 13.18 20.90 5.68
C VAL A 40 13.21 19.38 5.68
N GLU A 41 12.42 18.75 6.57
CA GLU A 41 12.34 17.29 6.63
C GLU A 41 11.72 16.71 5.36
N ALA A 42 10.67 17.34 4.85
CA ALA A 42 10.01 16.88 3.62
C ALA A 42 10.98 16.92 2.43
N ALA A 43 11.77 17.99 2.31
CA ALA A 43 12.75 18.11 1.25
C ALA A 43 13.84 17.03 1.38
N LYS A 44 14.30 16.76 2.60
CA LYS A 44 15.29 15.73 2.86
C LYS A 44 14.76 14.35 2.46
N MET A 45 13.55 14.01 2.88
CA MET A 45 12.93 12.72 2.57
C MET A 45 12.78 12.55 1.06
N LYS A 46 12.41 13.61 0.36
CA LYS A 46 12.30 13.58 -1.10
C LYS A 46 13.64 13.28 -1.76
N ARG A 47 14.72 13.91 -1.26
CA ARG A 47 16.07 13.64 -1.77
C ARG A 47 16.51 12.21 -1.48
N GLU A 48 16.02 11.62 -0.37
CA GLU A 48 16.31 10.25 0.00
C GLU A 48 15.47 9.22 -0.75
N GLY A 49 14.54 9.68 -1.60
CA GLY A 49 13.79 8.78 -2.45
C GLY A 49 12.34 8.58 -2.07
N VAL A 50 11.82 9.34 -1.11
CA VAL A 50 10.39 9.28 -0.81
C VAL A 50 9.62 9.89 -1.96
N ARG A 51 8.63 9.17 -2.47
CA ARG A 51 7.85 9.57 -3.64
C ARG A 51 6.38 9.71 -3.28
N ALA A 52 5.77 10.80 -3.72
CA ALA A 52 4.35 11.02 -3.53
C ALA A 52 3.52 10.04 -4.37
N GLY A 53 2.42 9.56 -3.80
CA GLY A 53 1.45 8.76 -4.53
C GLY A 53 1.74 7.27 -4.61
N VAL A 54 2.88 6.80 -4.06
CA VAL A 54 3.16 5.36 -4.03
C VAL A 54 2.17 4.65 -3.11
N SER A 55 2.01 3.35 -3.32
CA SER A 55 1.04 2.53 -2.58
C SER A 55 1.31 2.51 -1.09
N ASP A 56 0.26 2.27 -0.30
CA ASP A 56 0.36 2.21 1.16
C ASP A 56 1.16 1.01 1.63
N LEU A 57 0.95 -0.15 1.01
CA LEU A 57 1.66 -1.39 1.35
C LEU A 57 2.26 -2.01 0.10
N ILE A 58 3.36 -2.71 0.30
CA ILE A 58 3.94 -3.59 -0.72
C ILE A 58 3.96 -5.00 -0.14
N PHE A 59 3.52 -5.98 -0.93
CA PHE A 59 3.63 -7.39 -0.57
C PHE A 59 4.56 -8.08 -1.57
N LEU A 60 5.64 -8.65 -1.03
CA LEU A 60 6.57 -9.45 -1.82
C LEU A 60 6.02 -10.88 -1.83
N THR A 61 5.40 -11.27 -2.94
CA THR A 61 4.69 -12.55 -3.03
C THR A 61 5.65 -13.73 -3.12
N PRO A 62 5.18 -14.93 -2.76
CA PRO A 62 6.01 -16.15 -2.90
C PRO A 62 6.47 -16.44 -4.32
N SER A 63 5.80 -15.90 -5.33
CA SER A 63 6.21 -16.06 -6.72
C SER A 63 7.41 -15.20 -7.10
N GLY A 64 7.83 -14.32 -6.21
CA GLY A 64 8.98 -13.45 -6.45
C GLY A 64 8.63 -12.09 -7.06
N THR A 65 7.35 -11.78 -7.21
CA THR A 65 6.92 -10.49 -7.74
C THR A 65 6.20 -9.66 -6.68
N PRO A 66 6.45 -8.33 -6.61
CA PRO A 66 5.73 -7.49 -5.68
C PRO A 66 4.33 -7.20 -6.18
N ILE A 67 3.40 -6.99 -5.23
CA ILE A 67 2.11 -6.39 -5.56
C ILE A 67 1.95 -5.13 -4.71
N PHE A 68 1.22 -4.18 -5.24
CA PHE A 68 1.04 -2.86 -4.63
C PHE A 68 -0.39 -2.70 -4.15
N LEU A 69 -0.55 -2.28 -2.89
CA LEU A 69 -1.84 -2.24 -2.22
C LEU A 69 -2.09 -0.84 -1.68
N GLU A 70 -3.20 -0.24 -2.07
CA GLU A 70 -3.58 1.08 -1.64
C GLU A 70 -4.94 1.02 -0.96
N PHE A 71 -5.09 1.70 0.17
CA PHE A 71 -6.34 1.69 0.94
C PHE A 71 -7.15 2.96 0.69
N LYS A 72 -8.44 2.77 0.46
CA LYS A 72 -9.40 3.84 0.27
C LYS A 72 -10.68 3.52 1.01
N THR A 73 -11.41 4.55 1.43
CA THR A 73 -12.77 4.36 1.92
C THR A 73 -13.66 3.93 0.76
N LEU A 74 -14.89 3.48 1.07
CA LEU A 74 -15.82 3.01 0.04
C LEU A 74 -16.05 4.05 -1.07
N LYS A 75 -16.08 5.32 -0.73
CA LYS A 75 -16.32 6.40 -1.69
C LYS A 75 -15.08 7.24 -1.96
N GLY A 76 -13.95 6.89 -1.35
CA GLY A 76 -12.71 7.65 -1.53
C GLY A 76 -12.17 7.51 -2.94
N LYS A 77 -11.53 8.57 -3.42
CA LYS A 77 -10.95 8.61 -4.75
C LYS A 77 -9.45 8.85 -4.65
N GLN A 78 -8.72 8.31 -5.63
CA GLN A 78 -7.30 8.57 -5.75
C GLN A 78 -7.06 10.05 -6.09
N ASN A 79 -5.96 10.61 -5.57
CA ASN A 79 -5.46 11.90 -6.04
C ASN A 79 -4.62 11.67 -7.32
N ASP A 80 -4.17 12.75 -7.93
CA ASP A 80 -3.46 12.67 -9.21
C ASP A 80 -2.14 11.92 -9.10
N ASN A 81 -1.41 12.07 -7.99
CA ASN A 81 -0.15 11.35 -7.78
C ASN A 81 -0.39 9.86 -7.68
N GLN A 82 -1.46 9.44 -7.01
CA GLN A 82 -1.81 8.03 -6.88
C GLN A 82 -2.22 7.42 -8.22
N LYS A 83 -2.97 8.17 -9.03
CA LYS A 83 -3.37 7.71 -10.36
C LYS A 83 -2.15 7.56 -11.27
N ALA A 84 -1.20 8.49 -11.18
CA ALA A 84 0.03 8.43 -11.96
C ALA A 84 0.87 7.21 -11.57
N TRP A 85 0.96 6.93 -10.28
CA TRP A 85 1.67 5.75 -9.76
C TRP A 85 1.03 4.45 -10.27
N GLU A 86 -0.29 4.34 -10.16
CA GLU A 86 -1.01 3.18 -10.66
C GLU A 86 -0.75 2.95 -12.14
N MET A 87 -0.85 4.01 -12.94
CA MET A 87 -0.62 3.92 -14.38
C MET A 87 0.80 3.42 -14.67
N LEU A 88 1.77 3.98 -13.97
CA LEU A 88 3.18 3.65 -14.18
C LEU A 88 3.48 2.19 -13.87
N VAL A 89 3.05 1.69 -12.70
CA VAL A 89 3.36 0.31 -12.31
C VAL A 89 2.62 -0.70 -13.18
N LYS A 90 1.39 -0.40 -13.58
CA LYS A 90 0.63 -1.28 -14.47
C LYS A 90 1.25 -1.34 -15.86
N MET A 91 1.82 -0.24 -16.33
CA MET A 91 2.51 -0.19 -17.63
C MET A 91 3.63 -1.24 -17.70
N PHE A 92 4.31 -1.48 -16.59
CA PHE A 92 5.40 -2.45 -16.53
C PHE A 92 4.95 -3.84 -16.06
N GLY A 93 3.63 -4.06 -15.94
CA GLY A 93 3.10 -5.38 -15.64
C GLY A 93 2.98 -5.70 -14.15
N TYR A 94 3.23 -4.75 -13.27
CA TYR A 94 3.04 -4.96 -11.83
C TYR A 94 1.55 -4.96 -11.48
N LYS A 95 1.16 -5.79 -10.52
CA LYS A 95 -0.21 -5.80 -10.01
C LYS A 95 -0.40 -4.70 -8.99
N TYR A 96 -1.50 -3.99 -9.12
CA TYR A 96 -1.87 -2.89 -8.25
C TYR A 96 -3.33 -3.04 -7.86
N TYR A 97 -3.62 -2.88 -6.57
CA TYR A 97 -4.97 -3.06 -6.05
C TYR A 97 -5.38 -1.88 -5.18
N ILE A 98 -6.63 -1.44 -5.33
CA ILE A 98 -7.26 -0.51 -4.41
C ILE A 98 -8.11 -1.36 -3.47
N ILE A 99 -7.84 -1.26 -2.17
CA ILE A 99 -8.50 -2.03 -1.12
C ILE A 99 -9.50 -1.12 -0.42
N ARG A 100 -10.76 -1.49 -0.46
CA ARG A 100 -11.83 -0.72 0.17
C ARG A 100 -12.50 -1.47 1.31
N THR A 101 -12.29 -2.79 1.39
CA THR A 101 -12.84 -3.63 2.46
C THR A 101 -11.82 -4.66 2.90
N PHE A 102 -12.00 -5.15 4.14
CA PHE A 102 -11.15 -6.21 4.66
C PHE A 102 -11.24 -7.47 3.78
N GLU A 103 -12.45 -7.81 3.32
CA GLU A 103 -12.68 -9.00 2.51
C GLU A 103 -11.93 -8.95 1.19
N GLU A 104 -11.85 -7.77 0.60
CA GLU A 104 -11.05 -7.59 -0.63
C GLU A 104 -9.57 -7.88 -0.38
N PHE A 105 -9.03 -7.38 0.73
CA PHE A 105 -7.64 -7.62 1.09
C PHE A 105 -7.38 -9.11 1.29
N GLU A 106 -8.24 -9.77 2.07
CA GLU A 106 -8.11 -11.19 2.36
C GLU A 106 -8.09 -12.02 1.07
N LYS A 107 -9.00 -11.72 0.14
CA LYS A 107 -9.08 -12.41 -1.14
C LYS A 107 -7.82 -12.20 -1.97
N ILE A 108 -7.35 -10.97 -2.06
CA ILE A 108 -6.15 -10.63 -2.84
C ILE A 108 -4.92 -11.35 -2.30
N ILE A 109 -4.74 -11.36 -0.98
CA ILE A 109 -3.61 -12.04 -0.38
C ILE A 109 -3.68 -13.55 -0.68
N LYS A 110 -4.84 -14.17 -0.50
CA LYS A 110 -4.99 -15.61 -0.75
C LYS A 110 -4.71 -15.96 -2.20
N GLU A 111 -5.17 -15.14 -3.14
CA GLU A 111 -4.94 -15.37 -4.57
C GLU A 111 -3.45 -15.24 -4.94
N ASN A 112 -2.69 -14.45 -4.21
CA ASN A 112 -1.28 -14.18 -4.50
C ASN A 112 -0.31 -14.98 -3.62
N THR A 113 -0.80 -15.92 -2.82
CA THR A 113 0.04 -16.78 -1.99
C THR A 113 0.04 -18.25 -2.47
N ILE A 114 -0.63 -18.53 -3.56
CA ILE A 114 -0.70 -19.86 -4.14
C ILE A 114 0.58 -20.17 -4.93
#